data_e88472dde37e01b9768ec299b5634d87
#
_entry.id   e88472dde37e01b9768ec299b5634d87
#
_cell.length_a   1.000
_cell.length_b   1.000
_cell.length_c   1.000
_cell.angle_alpha   90.00
_cell.angle_beta   90.00
_cell.angle_gamma   90.00
#
_symmetry.space_group_name_H-M   'P 1'
#
loop_
_entity.id
_entity.type
_entity.pdbx_description
1 polymer ?
#
loop_
_entity_poly.entity_id
_entity_poly.type
_entity_poly.pdbx_seq_one_letter_code
_entity_poly.pdbx_strand_id
1 'polypeptide(L)'
;LIAKIEYEQSEKDIKISKADLAPTATLSVERSNTEDFSSTIDEKEQDTIKATITWPFFSGGKNLANVNKNQSEKIRKRLLLDNTIKSSETNVASAWSNYQSSESILTSIRAQVNAAEIANEGITEEYQRGSRSTLDFIQSTAILLDARISLANSERDFILAQYNLLKSVGLLNSNYLNIK
;
A
#
# COMPACT_ATOMS: atom_id res chain seq x y z
N LEU A 1 6.71 4.46 0.26
CA LEU A 1 6.81 5.84 0.76
C LEU A 1 6.68 5.89 2.29
N ILE A 2 5.60 5.34 2.89
CA ILE A 2 5.34 5.38 4.35
C ILE A 2 6.53 4.85 5.15
N ALA A 3 7.01 3.64 4.86
CA ALA A 3 8.14 3.03 5.59
C ALA A 3 9.43 3.88 5.51
N LYS A 4 9.65 4.61 4.40
CA LYS A 4 10.78 5.53 4.27
C LYS A 4 10.63 6.73 5.20
N ILE A 5 9.45 7.34 5.24
CA ILE A 5 9.15 8.47 6.13
C ILE A 5 9.28 8.05 7.60
N GLU A 6 8.78 6.87 7.97
CA GLU A 6 8.93 6.33 9.33
C GLU A 6 10.40 6.11 9.73
N TYR A 7 11.24 5.66 8.80
CA TYR A 7 12.68 5.56 9.02
C TYR A 7 13.31 6.95 9.24
N GLU A 8 13.00 7.94 8.39
CA GLU A 8 13.47 9.30 8.52
C GLU A 8 12.98 9.95 9.84
N GLN A 9 11.75 9.67 10.26
CA GLN A 9 11.24 10.11 11.56
C GLN A 9 12.08 9.54 12.71
N SER A 10 12.38 8.23 12.69
CA SER A 10 13.19 7.60 13.74
C SER A 10 14.61 8.20 13.86
N GLU A 11 15.16 8.74 12.77
CA GLU A 11 16.41 9.51 12.81
C GLU A 11 16.27 10.86 13.55
N LYS A 12 15.10 11.51 13.41
CA LYS A 12 14.80 12.74 14.15
C LYS A 12 14.55 12.45 15.63
N ASP A 13 13.90 11.34 15.95
CA ASP A 13 13.61 10.93 17.33
C ASP A 13 14.90 10.72 18.15
N ILE A 14 15.99 10.22 17.52
CA ILE A 14 17.30 10.18 18.15
C ILE A 14 17.82 11.58 18.46
N LYS A 15 17.63 12.56 17.55
CA LYS A 15 18.06 13.92 17.81
C LYS A 15 17.28 14.57 18.95
N ILE A 16 15.97 14.31 19.02
CA ILE A 16 15.10 14.78 20.09
C ILE A 16 15.56 14.20 21.43
N SER A 17 15.76 12.87 21.52
CA SER A 17 16.23 12.25 22.75
C SER A 17 17.65 12.66 23.19
N LYS A 18 18.50 13.09 22.24
CA LYS A 18 19.78 13.70 22.57
C LYS A 18 19.62 15.14 23.09
N ALA A 19 18.63 15.87 22.57
CA ALA A 19 18.33 17.21 23.05
C ALA A 19 17.82 17.20 24.50
N ASP A 20 17.18 16.11 24.95
CA ASP A 20 16.76 15.94 26.35
C ASP A 20 17.94 15.88 27.35
N LEU A 21 19.17 15.74 26.86
CA LEU A 21 20.41 15.82 27.66
C LEU A 21 20.92 17.26 27.82
N ALA A 22 20.40 18.18 27.02
CA ALA A 22 20.80 19.59 27.04
C ALA A 22 19.99 20.41 28.04
N PRO A 23 20.48 21.55 28.52
CA PRO A 23 19.66 22.45 29.30
C PRO A 23 18.56 23.09 28.47
N THR A 24 17.36 23.21 29.09
CA THR A 24 16.21 23.90 28.52
C THR A 24 16.02 25.25 29.21
N ALA A 25 15.75 26.30 28.44
CA ALA A 25 15.41 27.62 28.94
C ALA A 25 13.96 27.95 28.61
N THR A 26 13.19 28.35 29.61
CA THR A 26 11.81 28.78 29.47
C THR A 26 11.65 30.19 29.99
N LEU A 27 11.02 31.05 29.19
CA LEU A 27 10.61 32.39 29.56
C LEU A 27 9.08 32.40 29.66
N SER A 28 8.55 32.75 30.83
CA SER A 28 7.12 32.94 31.03
C SER A 28 6.86 34.40 31.45
N VAL A 29 5.79 34.96 30.90
CA VAL A 29 5.24 36.26 31.27
C VAL A 29 3.82 36.00 31.68
N GLU A 30 3.50 36.34 32.92
CA GLU A 30 2.16 36.12 33.50
C GLU A 30 1.66 37.45 34.03
N ARG A 31 0.44 37.82 33.64
CA ARG A 31 -0.31 38.92 34.22
C ARG A 31 -1.48 38.33 34.97
N SER A 32 -1.54 38.64 36.28
CA SER A 32 -2.64 38.24 37.18
C SER A 32 -3.32 39.45 37.76
N ASN A 33 -4.63 39.51 37.64
CA ASN A 33 -5.49 40.46 38.35
C ASN A 33 -6.36 39.67 39.30
N THR A 34 -6.35 39.99 40.58
CA THR A 34 -7.16 39.34 41.62
C THR A 34 -8.00 40.41 42.32
N GLU A 35 -9.31 40.34 42.19
CA GLU A 35 -10.28 41.12 42.90
C GLU A 35 -10.55 40.47 44.28
N ASP A 36 -10.84 41.31 45.29
CA ASP A 36 -11.07 40.87 46.68
C ASP A 36 -9.92 40.07 47.30
N PHE A 37 -8.68 40.49 47.02
CA PHE A 37 -7.47 39.78 47.46
C PHE A 37 -7.36 39.61 48.97
N SER A 38 -7.80 40.65 49.75
CA SER A 38 -7.86 40.59 51.21
C SER A 38 -8.78 41.69 51.76
N SER A 39 -9.13 41.65 53.07
CA SER A 39 -9.94 42.66 53.74
C SER A 39 -9.36 44.09 53.72
N THR A 40 -8.16 44.28 53.22
CA THR A 40 -7.46 45.56 53.17
C THR A 40 -7.03 45.95 51.75
N ILE A 41 -7.09 45.04 50.80
CA ILE A 41 -6.69 45.22 49.41
C ILE A 41 -7.78 44.68 48.48
N ASP A 42 -8.54 45.61 47.84
CA ASP A 42 -9.64 45.25 46.95
C ASP A 42 -9.14 44.63 45.62
N GLU A 43 -8.05 45.16 45.06
CA GLU A 43 -7.56 44.72 43.77
C GLU A 43 -6.02 44.58 43.83
N LYS A 44 -5.51 43.45 43.26
CA LYS A 44 -4.09 43.19 43.13
C LYS A 44 -3.77 42.86 41.67
N GLU A 45 -3.10 43.79 41.00
CA GLU A 45 -2.45 43.52 39.71
C GLU A 45 -1.02 43.06 39.95
N GLN A 46 -0.62 41.99 39.28
CA GLN A 46 0.71 41.45 39.37
C GLN A 46 1.20 41.04 37.98
N ASP A 47 2.28 41.67 37.52
CA ASP A 47 3.01 41.25 36.32
C ASP A 47 4.25 40.50 36.76
N THR A 48 4.37 39.24 36.31
CA THR A 48 5.51 38.36 36.64
C THR A 48 6.20 37.95 35.38
N ILE A 49 7.51 38.26 35.29
CA ILE A 49 8.42 37.75 34.26
C ILE A 49 9.35 36.74 34.92
N LYS A 50 9.31 35.49 34.46
CA LYS A 50 10.09 34.39 35.01
C LYS A 50 10.94 33.75 33.92
N ALA A 51 12.24 33.73 34.07
CA ALA A 51 13.18 32.96 33.26
C ALA A 51 13.64 31.73 34.08
N THR A 52 13.47 30.54 33.54
CA THR A 52 13.86 29.29 34.19
C THR A 52 14.77 28.48 33.27
N ILE A 53 15.96 28.12 33.78
CA ILE A 53 16.87 27.19 33.10
C ILE A 53 16.84 25.85 33.88
N THR A 54 16.56 24.77 33.18
CA THR A 54 16.54 23.44 33.78
C THR A 54 17.52 22.55 33.02
N TRP A 55 18.46 21.95 33.75
CA TRP A 55 19.45 21.03 33.18
C TRP A 55 19.40 19.67 33.90
N PRO A 56 18.94 18.61 33.22
CA PRO A 56 18.87 17.28 33.83
C PRO A 56 20.24 16.57 33.78
N PHE A 57 21.27 17.12 34.45
CA PHE A 57 22.64 16.57 34.42
C PHE A 57 22.76 15.16 35.02
N PHE A 58 21.83 14.74 35.90
CA PHE A 58 21.72 13.39 36.42
C PHE A 58 20.25 12.92 36.48
N SER A 59 19.91 11.93 35.67
CA SER A 59 18.57 11.36 35.59
C SER A 59 18.56 9.83 35.84
N GLY A 60 19.54 9.34 36.62
CA GLY A 60 19.66 7.89 36.92
C GLY A 60 19.82 7.02 35.66
N GLY A 61 20.42 7.54 34.59
CA GLY A 61 20.62 6.81 33.33
C GLY A 61 19.40 6.79 32.38
N LYS A 62 18.24 7.33 32.81
CA LYS A 62 17.00 7.33 32.03
C LYS A 62 17.16 7.96 30.64
N ASN A 63 17.77 9.14 30.56
CA ASN A 63 17.92 9.85 29.30
C ASN A 63 18.87 9.12 28.34
N LEU A 64 19.96 8.54 28.85
CA LEU A 64 20.88 7.73 28.06
C LEU A 64 20.20 6.44 27.54
N ALA A 65 19.44 5.77 28.41
CA ALA A 65 18.65 4.59 28.01
C ALA A 65 17.61 4.93 26.93
N ASN A 66 17.00 6.12 26.99
CA ASN A 66 16.06 6.58 25.97
C ASN A 66 16.76 6.82 24.62
N VAL A 67 17.97 7.38 24.60
CA VAL A 67 18.76 7.51 23.36
C VAL A 67 19.06 6.11 22.78
N ASN A 68 19.50 5.15 23.60
CA ASN A 68 19.78 3.80 23.15
C ASN A 68 18.52 3.09 22.62
N LYS A 69 17.37 3.29 23.28
CA LYS A 69 16.06 2.81 22.81
C LYS A 69 15.75 3.35 21.41
N ASN A 70 15.90 4.64 21.18
CA ASN A 70 15.61 5.26 19.89
C ASN A 70 16.62 4.84 18.81
N GLN A 71 17.88 4.55 19.17
CA GLN A 71 18.84 3.95 18.24
C GLN A 71 18.40 2.53 17.80
N SER A 72 17.93 1.70 18.73
CA SER A 72 17.40 0.36 18.42
C SER A 72 16.13 0.46 17.56
N GLU A 73 15.27 1.43 17.85
CA GLU A 73 14.07 1.70 17.07
C GLU A 73 14.39 2.13 15.63
N LYS A 74 15.42 2.96 15.42
CA LYS A 74 15.90 3.28 14.09
C LYS A 74 16.34 2.04 13.31
N ILE A 75 17.09 1.14 13.95
CA ILE A 75 17.51 -0.13 13.33
C ILE A 75 16.29 -0.95 12.94
N ARG A 76 15.30 -1.06 13.83
CA ARG A 76 14.04 -1.76 13.55
C ARG A 76 13.31 -1.16 12.35
N LYS A 77 13.18 0.17 12.28
CA LYS A 77 12.53 0.87 11.17
C LYS A 77 13.29 0.69 9.84
N ARG A 78 14.62 0.64 9.87
CA ARG A 78 15.44 0.32 8.70
C ARG A 78 15.14 -1.09 8.17
N LEU A 79 15.12 -2.08 9.06
CA LEU A 79 14.82 -3.46 8.66
C LEU A 79 13.40 -3.61 8.10
N LEU A 80 12.42 -2.87 8.66
CA LEU A 80 11.07 -2.83 8.13
C LEU A 80 11.03 -2.18 6.74
N LEU A 81 11.79 -1.12 6.52
CA LEU A 81 11.92 -0.49 5.20
C LEU A 81 12.50 -1.48 4.17
N ASP A 82 13.60 -2.14 4.51
CA ASP A 82 14.25 -3.13 3.64
C ASP A 82 13.29 -4.30 3.32
N ASN A 83 12.54 -4.78 4.32
CA ASN A 83 11.52 -5.81 4.11
C ASN A 83 10.37 -5.34 3.20
N THR A 84 9.92 -4.10 3.36
CA THR A 84 8.88 -3.50 2.51
C THR A 84 9.35 -3.37 1.07
N ILE A 85 10.60 -2.99 0.84
CA ILE A 85 11.20 -2.91 -0.50
C ILE A 85 11.19 -4.30 -1.15
N LYS A 86 11.73 -5.31 -0.46
CA LYS A 86 11.78 -6.69 -0.97
C LYS A 86 10.39 -7.27 -1.25
N SER A 87 9.43 -6.99 -0.36
CA SER A 87 8.05 -7.41 -0.57
C SER A 87 7.42 -6.74 -1.80
N SER A 88 7.70 -5.45 -2.02
CA SER A 88 7.23 -4.74 -3.21
C SER A 88 7.85 -5.32 -4.49
N GLU A 89 9.16 -5.60 -4.49
CA GLU A 89 9.85 -6.24 -5.63
C GLU A 89 9.25 -7.62 -5.95
N THR A 90 8.99 -8.43 -4.91
CA THR A 90 8.35 -9.75 -5.09
C THR A 90 6.93 -9.62 -5.64
N ASN A 91 6.15 -8.65 -5.17
CA ASN A 91 4.79 -8.40 -5.65
C ASN A 91 4.79 -7.98 -7.13
N VAL A 92 5.71 -7.11 -7.53
CA VAL A 92 5.86 -6.71 -8.95
C VAL A 92 6.27 -7.90 -9.82
N ALA A 93 7.24 -8.70 -9.38
CA ALA A 93 7.68 -9.89 -10.09
C ALA A 93 6.56 -10.92 -10.27
N SER A 94 5.76 -11.14 -9.22
CA SER A 94 4.60 -12.02 -9.27
C SER A 94 3.50 -11.49 -10.20
N ALA A 95 3.21 -10.19 -10.16
CA ALA A 95 2.24 -9.56 -11.04
C ALA A 95 2.69 -9.63 -12.51
N TRP A 96 3.98 -9.46 -12.78
CA TRP A 96 4.55 -9.62 -14.11
C TRP A 96 4.44 -11.05 -14.64
N SER A 97 4.78 -12.05 -13.82
CA SER A 97 4.64 -13.46 -14.19
C SER A 97 3.19 -13.85 -14.47
N ASN A 98 2.24 -13.34 -13.65
CA ASN A 98 0.82 -13.56 -13.87
C ASN A 98 0.32 -12.90 -15.18
N TYR A 99 0.81 -11.71 -15.51
CA TYR A 99 0.50 -11.04 -16.76
C TYR A 99 0.98 -11.88 -17.97
N GLN A 100 2.22 -12.32 -17.97
CA GLN A 100 2.77 -13.16 -19.05
C GLN A 100 2.04 -14.51 -19.19
N SER A 101 1.70 -15.13 -18.05
CA SER A 101 0.93 -16.37 -18.04
C SER A 101 -0.47 -16.18 -18.61
N SER A 102 -1.18 -15.12 -18.22
CA SER A 102 -2.53 -14.83 -18.73
C SER A 102 -2.54 -14.50 -20.21
N GLU A 103 -1.50 -13.83 -20.73
CA GLU A 103 -1.33 -13.58 -22.17
C GLU A 103 -1.14 -14.89 -22.96
N SER A 104 -0.30 -15.79 -22.44
CA SER A 104 -0.06 -17.11 -23.05
C SER A 104 -1.31 -17.97 -23.05
N ILE A 105 -2.06 -17.97 -21.94
CA ILE A 105 -3.34 -18.68 -21.82
C ILE A 105 -4.35 -18.12 -22.80
N LEU A 106 -4.50 -16.80 -22.90
CA LEU A 106 -5.41 -16.16 -23.84
C LEU A 106 -5.09 -16.55 -25.29
N THR A 107 -3.83 -16.57 -25.66
CA THR A 107 -3.38 -17.00 -26.99
C THR A 107 -3.74 -18.45 -27.26
N SER A 108 -3.55 -19.33 -26.28
CA SER A 108 -3.87 -20.76 -26.40
C SER A 108 -5.40 -21.01 -26.50
N ILE A 109 -6.18 -20.28 -25.70
CA ILE A 109 -7.65 -20.39 -25.74
C ILE A 109 -8.22 -19.85 -27.06
N ARG A 110 -7.64 -18.76 -27.62
CA ARG A 110 -8.04 -18.29 -28.96
C ARG A 110 -7.81 -19.35 -30.04
N ALA A 111 -6.69 -20.04 -29.97
CA ALA A 111 -6.41 -21.17 -30.89
C ALA A 111 -7.39 -22.31 -30.68
N GLN A 112 -7.77 -22.62 -29.42
CA GLN A 112 -8.78 -23.64 -29.10
C GLN A 112 -10.15 -23.28 -29.65
N VAL A 113 -10.59 -22.02 -29.52
CA VAL A 113 -11.88 -21.57 -30.08
C VAL A 113 -11.87 -21.72 -31.61
N ASN A 114 -10.82 -21.28 -32.27
CA ASN A 114 -10.69 -21.39 -33.72
C ASN A 114 -10.77 -22.88 -34.17
N ALA A 115 -10.11 -23.79 -33.47
CA ALA A 115 -10.18 -25.22 -33.76
C ALA A 115 -11.60 -25.81 -33.53
N ALA A 116 -12.25 -25.37 -32.44
CA ALA A 116 -13.62 -25.78 -32.15
C ALA A 116 -14.63 -25.24 -33.18
N GLU A 117 -14.43 -24.02 -33.68
CA GLU A 117 -15.27 -23.45 -34.75
C GLU A 117 -15.13 -24.22 -36.04
N ILE A 118 -13.93 -24.52 -36.50
CA ILE A 118 -13.70 -25.31 -37.71
C ILE A 118 -14.29 -26.72 -37.56
N ALA A 119 -14.11 -27.38 -36.40
CA ALA A 119 -14.65 -28.68 -36.14
C ALA A 119 -16.18 -28.68 -36.12
N ASN A 120 -16.80 -27.68 -35.48
CA ASN A 120 -18.27 -27.57 -35.43
C ASN A 120 -18.86 -27.26 -36.82
N GLU A 121 -18.20 -26.45 -37.63
CA GLU A 121 -18.62 -26.16 -38.99
C GLU A 121 -18.58 -27.45 -39.84
N GLY A 122 -17.51 -28.23 -39.79
CA GLY A 122 -17.40 -29.49 -40.49
C GLY A 122 -18.47 -30.50 -40.09
N ILE A 123 -18.71 -30.65 -38.75
CA ILE A 123 -19.79 -31.56 -38.25
C ILE A 123 -21.18 -31.08 -38.67
N THR A 124 -21.39 -29.76 -38.69
CA THR A 124 -22.66 -29.17 -39.13
C THR A 124 -22.93 -29.46 -40.59
N GLU A 125 -21.94 -29.32 -41.46
CA GLU A 125 -22.10 -29.69 -42.89
C GLU A 125 -22.33 -31.19 -43.10
N GLU A 126 -21.61 -32.06 -42.39
CA GLU A 126 -21.79 -33.52 -42.44
C GLU A 126 -23.19 -33.92 -41.94
N TYR A 127 -23.69 -33.27 -40.88
CA TYR A 127 -25.04 -33.46 -40.36
C TYR A 127 -26.11 -33.08 -41.38
N GLN A 128 -25.96 -31.94 -42.04
CA GLN A 128 -26.88 -31.48 -43.10
C GLN A 128 -26.92 -32.46 -44.30
N ARG A 129 -25.80 -33.12 -44.59
CA ARG A 129 -25.73 -34.18 -45.62
C ARG A 129 -26.20 -35.53 -45.15
N GLY A 130 -26.64 -35.69 -43.90
CA GLY A 130 -27.14 -36.92 -43.33
C GLY A 130 -26.05 -37.94 -42.93
N SER A 131 -24.74 -37.53 -42.92
CA SER A 131 -23.62 -38.39 -42.60
C SER A 131 -23.18 -38.37 -41.13
N ARG A 132 -23.82 -37.53 -40.31
CA ARG A 132 -23.60 -37.43 -38.86
C ARG A 132 -24.91 -37.52 -38.08
N SER A 133 -24.80 -37.95 -36.83
CA SER A 133 -25.96 -38.01 -35.91
C SER A 133 -26.28 -36.64 -35.31
N THR A 134 -27.56 -36.47 -34.91
CA THR A 134 -27.99 -35.29 -34.12
C THR A 134 -27.19 -35.15 -32.82
N LEU A 135 -26.78 -36.27 -32.22
CA LEU A 135 -25.96 -36.26 -31.02
C LEU A 135 -24.56 -35.63 -31.26
N ASP A 136 -23.88 -35.99 -32.37
CA ASP A 136 -22.60 -35.45 -32.75
C ASP A 136 -22.70 -33.94 -32.97
N PHE A 137 -23.76 -33.48 -33.62
CA PHE A 137 -24.02 -32.05 -33.85
C PHE A 137 -24.19 -31.26 -32.53
N ILE A 138 -25.05 -31.80 -31.61
CA ILE A 138 -25.28 -31.16 -30.29
C ILE A 138 -23.97 -31.13 -29.49
N GLN A 139 -23.22 -32.24 -29.48
CA GLN A 139 -21.98 -32.35 -28.74
C GLN A 139 -20.91 -31.38 -29.27
N SER A 140 -20.76 -31.24 -30.57
CA SER A 140 -19.85 -30.28 -31.19
C SER A 140 -20.21 -28.84 -30.88
N THR A 141 -21.51 -28.51 -30.91
CA THR A 141 -21.99 -27.18 -30.57
C THR A 141 -21.75 -26.87 -29.08
N ALA A 142 -21.90 -27.83 -28.17
CA ALA A 142 -21.60 -27.67 -26.76
C ALA A 142 -20.10 -27.42 -26.52
N ILE A 143 -19.22 -28.17 -27.20
CA ILE A 143 -17.77 -27.96 -27.14
C ILE A 143 -17.37 -26.53 -27.60
N LEU A 144 -17.97 -26.08 -28.71
CA LEU A 144 -17.73 -24.73 -29.20
C LEU A 144 -18.19 -23.66 -28.18
N LEU A 145 -19.36 -23.86 -27.57
CA LEU A 145 -19.88 -22.93 -26.56
C LEU A 145 -18.97 -22.88 -25.34
N ASP A 146 -18.49 -24.02 -24.84
CA ASP A 146 -17.55 -24.10 -23.71
C ASP A 146 -16.22 -23.43 -24.05
N ALA A 147 -15.71 -23.56 -25.26
CA ALA A 147 -14.51 -22.87 -25.72
C ALA A 147 -14.70 -21.35 -25.73
N ARG A 148 -15.84 -20.85 -26.22
CA ARG A 148 -16.18 -19.42 -26.22
C ARG A 148 -16.36 -18.85 -24.82
N ILE A 149 -16.95 -19.59 -23.88
CA ILE A 149 -17.04 -19.21 -22.46
C ILE A 149 -15.63 -19.10 -21.87
N SER A 150 -14.78 -20.08 -22.17
CA SER A 150 -13.37 -20.06 -21.72
C SER A 150 -12.60 -18.85 -22.28
N LEU A 151 -12.87 -18.46 -23.54
CA LEU A 151 -12.28 -17.26 -24.13
C LEU A 151 -12.70 -15.99 -23.38
N ALA A 152 -13.99 -15.81 -23.13
CA ALA A 152 -14.48 -14.63 -22.41
C ALA A 152 -13.88 -14.52 -21.00
N ASN A 153 -13.75 -15.67 -20.29
CA ASN A 153 -13.07 -15.71 -19.00
C ASN A 153 -11.59 -15.35 -19.11
N SER A 154 -10.88 -15.90 -20.10
CA SER A 154 -9.47 -15.62 -20.29
C SER A 154 -9.19 -14.15 -20.69
N GLU A 155 -10.06 -13.54 -21.49
CA GLU A 155 -9.99 -12.11 -21.81
C GLU A 155 -10.16 -11.23 -20.57
N ARG A 156 -11.14 -11.55 -19.74
CA ARG A 156 -11.33 -10.88 -18.45
C ARG A 156 -10.09 -11.01 -17.56
N ASP A 157 -9.56 -12.22 -17.43
CA ASP A 157 -8.43 -12.52 -16.56
C ASP A 157 -7.14 -11.82 -17.05
N PHE A 158 -6.94 -11.71 -18.35
CA PHE A 158 -5.85 -10.94 -18.95
C PHE A 158 -5.95 -9.45 -18.63
N ILE A 159 -7.14 -8.86 -18.76
CA ILE A 159 -7.39 -7.46 -18.40
C ILE A 159 -7.12 -7.23 -16.89
N LEU A 160 -7.60 -8.14 -16.04
CA LEU A 160 -7.35 -8.06 -14.60
C LEU A 160 -5.86 -8.17 -14.27
N ALA A 161 -5.11 -9.02 -14.97
CA ALA A 161 -3.66 -9.14 -14.79
C ALA A 161 -2.92 -7.85 -15.18
N GLN A 162 -3.34 -7.17 -16.26
CA GLN A 162 -2.82 -5.86 -16.64
C GLN A 162 -3.03 -4.81 -15.54
N TYR A 163 -4.25 -4.71 -15.00
CA TYR A 163 -4.54 -3.76 -13.93
C TYR A 163 -3.81 -4.10 -12.62
N ASN A 164 -3.65 -5.40 -12.31
CA ASN A 164 -2.87 -5.82 -11.16
C ASN A 164 -1.38 -5.47 -11.29
N LEU A 165 -0.83 -5.58 -12.49
CA LEU A 165 0.54 -5.13 -12.76
C LEU A 165 0.67 -3.63 -12.57
N LEU A 166 -0.22 -2.82 -13.17
CA LEU A 166 -0.24 -1.36 -13.00
C LEU A 166 -0.38 -0.94 -11.54
N LYS A 167 -1.22 -1.66 -10.78
CA LYS A 167 -1.38 -1.47 -9.33
C LYS A 167 -0.07 -1.75 -8.59
N SER A 168 0.62 -2.83 -8.92
CA SER A 168 1.85 -3.24 -8.23
C SER A 168 3.00 -2.25 -8.40
N VAL A 169 3.06 -1.58 -9.56
CA VAL A 169 4.04 -0.52 -9.85
C VAL A 169 3.56 0.89 -9.44
N GLY A 170 2.33 1.01 -8.90
CA GLY A 170 1.78 2.27 -8.41
C GLY A 170 1.29 3.22 -9.51
N LEU A 171 1.09 2.73 -10.73
CA LEU A 171 0.61 3.53 -11.87
C LEU A 171 -0.92 3.50 -12.03
N LEU A 172 -1.63 2.68 -11.26
CA LEU A 172 -3.08 2.61 -11.29
C LEU A 172 -3.67 3.79 -10.50
N ASN A 173 -3.92 4.90 -11.18
CA ASN A 173 -4.55 6.10 -10.62
C ASN A 173 -5.73 6.57 -11.50
N SER A 174 -6.55 7.50 -11.00
CA SER A 174 -7.72 8.02 -11.71
C SER A 174 -7.37 8.68 -13.05
N ASN A 175 -6.19 9.29 -13.15
CA ASN A 175 -5.72 9.92 -14.38
C ASN A 175 -5.42 8.88 -15.46
N TYR A 176 -4.85 7.73 -15.10
CA TYR A 176 -4.57 6.64 -16.04
C TYR A 176 -5.85 5.97 -16.54
N LEU A 177 -6.85 5.83 -15.68
CA LEU A 177 -8.14 5.21 -16.02
C LEU A 177 -9.09 6.19 -16.75
N ASN A 178 -8.71 7.46 -16.92
CA ASN A 178 -9.54 8.51 -17.53
C ASN A 178 -10.93 8.65 -16.85
N ILE A 179 -11.02 8.29 -15.57
CA ILE A 179 -12.23 8.41 -14.75
C ILE A 179 -12.18 9.80 -14.08
N LYS A 180 -13.11 10.66 -14.45
CA LYS A 180 -13.35 11.97 -13.82
C LYS A 180 -14.20 11.79 -12.56
#